data_266e5f99cf81f3bb05a081c3497d597e
#
_entry.id   266e5f99cf81f3bb05a081c3497d597e
#
_cell.length_a   1.000
_cell.length_b   1.000
_cell.length_c   1.000
_cell.angle_alpha   90.00
_cell.angle_beta   90.00
_cell.angle_gamma   90.00
#
_symmetry.space_group_name_H-M   'P 1'
#
loop_
_entity.id
_entity.type
_entity.pdbx_description
1 polymer ?
#
loop_
_entity_poly.entity_id
_entity_poly.type
_entity_poly.pdbx_seq_one_letter_code
_entity_poly.pdbx_strand_id
1 'polypeptide(L)'
;MINACATRYGVHGSALPGFNTIGTFKGIDGNDLDLSQYKGKILIVINVASQCGFTKQYEDMQKIWEAYQEQGVIVLGVPTNDFNQEPENNNNIKKFCETNFGITFPMTEKVSVKGENAHPFYKWALKNHGKSTIPKWNFHKIIIGKDGKIAETFTSITNPSSKKFRNAIEKALK
;
A
#
# COMPACT_ATOMS: atom_id res chain seq x y z
N MET A 1 -18.97 43.00 -34.39
CA MET A 1 -18.96 42.95 -32.92
C MET A 1 -19.90 41.83 -32.50
N ILE A 2 -19.40 40.63 -32.30
CA ILE A 2 -20.15 39.51 -31.76
C ILE A 2 -19.31 38.87 -30.67
N ASN A 3 -19.77 38.99 -29.46
CA ASN A 3 -19.19 38.41 -28.27
C ASN A 3 -19.49 36.91 -28.25
N ALA A 4 -18.45 36.07 -28.33
CA ALA A 4 -18.54 34.65 -28.11
C ALA A 4 -18.51 34.35 -26.61
N CYS A 5 -19.64 33.91 -26.09
CA CYS A 5 -19.79 33.43 -24.73
C CYS A 5 -19.13 32.03 -24.62
N ALA A 6 -17.99 31.95 -24.01
CA ALA A 6 -17.34 30.68 -23.71
C ALA A 6 -18.01 30.05 -22.47
N THR A 7 -18.84 29.08 -22.73
CA THR A 7 -19.46 28.24 -21.68
C THR A 7 -18.36 27.34 -21.08
N ARG A 8 -17.95 27.66 -19.86
CA ARG A 8 -17.11 26.78 -19.04
C ARG A 8 -17.97 25.60 -18.59
N TYR A 9 -17.77 24.46 -19.20
CA TYR A 9 -18.19 23.20 -18.61
C TYR A 9 -17.22 22.85 -17.47
N GLY A 10 -17.59 23.21 -16.27
CA GLY A 10 -16.97 22.70 -15.07
C GLY A 10 -17.30 21.23 -14.93
N VAL A 11 -16.34 20.37 -15.26
CA VAL A 11 -16.42 18.95 -14.91
C VAL A 11 -16.20 18.85 -13.41
N HIS A 12 -17.27 18.93 -12.64
CA HIS A 12 -17.27 18.50 -11.24
C HIS A 12 -17.16 16.97 -11.21
N GLY A 13 -15.96 16.47 -11.44
CA GLY A 13 -15.64 15.11 -11.06
C GLY A 13 -15.70 15.04 -9.55
N SER A 14 -16.80 14.48 -9.01
CA SER A 14 -16.88 14.14 -7.60
C SER A 14 -15.74 13.19 -7.29
N ALA A 15 -14.68 13.73 -6.66
CA ALA A 15 -13.58 12.93 -6.15
C ALA A 15 -14.17 11.93 -5.17
N LEU A 16 -14.00 10.63 -5.43
CA LEU A 16 -14.36 9.60 -4.47
C LEU A 16 -13.59 9.90 -3.17
N PRO A 17 -14.28 10.09 -2.04
CA PRO A 17 -13.66 10.66 -0.82
C PRO A 17 -12.54 9.80 -0.23
N GLY A 18 -12.36 8.56 -0.68
CA GLY A 18 -11.39 7.62 -0.14
C GLY A 18 -9.93 7.94 -0.48
N PHE A 19 -9.60 8.13 -1.77
CA PHE A 19 -8.20 8.25 -2.17
C PHE A 19 -7.56 9.61 -1.87
N ASN A 20 -8.32 10.68 -1.77
CA ASN A 20 -7.76 12.01 -1.46
C ASN A 20 -7.34 12.19 0.01
N THR A 21 -7.74 11.27 0.89
CA THR A 21 -7.47 11.32 2.34
C THR A 21 -6.48 10.27 2.83
N ILE A 22 -6.07 9.35 1.95
CA ILE A 22 -5.16 8.24 2.31
C ILE A 22 -3.74 8.73 2.60
N GLY A 23 -3.34 9.86 2.00
CA GLY A 23 -2.08 10.52 2.30
C GLY A 23 -0.98 10.24 1.29
N THR A 24 0.18 10.85 1.57
CA THR A 24 1.39 10.76 0.77
C THR A 24 2.48 10.11 1.60
N PHE A 25 3.18 9.13 1.04
CA PHE A 25 4.43 8.63 1.59
C PHE A 25 5.64 9.30 0.91
N LYS A 26 6.79 9.20 1.54
CA LYS A 26 8.06 9.29 0.82
C LYS A 26 8.39 7.89 0.28
N GLY A 27 8.73 7.79 -0.98
CA GLY A 27 9.27 6.58 -1.56
C GLY A 27 10.66 6.26 -1.00
N ILE A 28 11.08 5.03 -1.09
CA ILE A 28 12.40 4.59 -0.59
C ILE A 28 13.58 5.33 -1.26
N ASP A 29 13.33 5.91 -2.44
CA ASP A 29 14.27 6.76 -3.18
C ASP A 29 14.17 8.26 -2.82
N GLY A 30 13.33 8.62 -1.86
CA GLY A 30 13.14 10.00 -1.39
C GLY A 30 12.11 10.83 -2.17
N ASN A 31 11.55 10.31 -3.26
CA ASN A 31 10.51 10.98 -4.03
C ASN A 31 9.16 10.94 -3.33
N ASP A 32 8.30 11.91 -3.59
CA ASP A 32 6.93 11.86 -3.07
C ASP A 32 6.12 10.76 -3.75
N LEU A 33 5.41 9.97 -2.94
CA LEU A 33 4.54 8.89 -3.36
C LEU A 33 3.10 9.21 -2.92
N ASP A 34 2.40 9.97 -3.75
CA ASP A 34 1.01 10.32 -3.53
C ASP A 34 0.11 9.14 -3.89
N LEU A 35 -0.59 8.59 -2.90
CA LEU A 35 -1.46 7.43 -3.11
C LEU A 35 -2.70 7.76 -3.95
N SER A 36 -3.03 9.03 -4.16
CA SER A 36 -4.12 9.44 -5.05
C SER A 36 -3.89 9.01 -6.51
N GLN A 37 -2.64 8.82 -6.93
CA GLN A 37 -2.29 8.30 -8.26
C GLN A 37 -2.83 6.89 -8.52
N TYR A 38 -3.16 6.15 -7.47
CA TYR A 38 -3.69 4.78 -7.57
C TYR A 38 -5.22 4.73 -7.52
N LYS A 39 -5.88 5.87 -7.65
CA LYS A 39 -7.36 5.94 -7.73
C LYS A 39 -7.90 5.02 -8.83
N GLY A 40 -8.93 4.25 -8.49
CA GLY A 40 -9.54 3.27 -9.41
C GLY A 40 -8.76 1.96 -9.54
N LYS A 41 -7.62 1.82 -8.84
CA LYS A 41 -6.85 0.57 -8.75
C LYS A 41 -7.02 -0.09 -7.40
N ILE A 42 -6.67 -1.36 -7.31
CA ILE A 42 -6.54 -2.05 -6.03
C ILE A 42 -5.17 -1.72 -5.45
N LEU A 43 -5.13 -1.30 -4.19
CA LEU A 43 -3.86 -1.04 -3.50
C LEU A 43 -3.70 -2.03 -2.34
N ILE A 44 -2.62 -2.79 -2.35
CA ILE A 44 -2.24 -3.70 -1.27
C ILE A 44 -1.07 -3.06 -0.52
N VAL A 45 -1.30 -2.65 0.71
CA VAL A 45 -0.26 -2.11 1.59
C VAL A 45 0.20 -3.20 2.54
N ILE A 46 1.51 -3.47 2.55
CA ILE A 46 2.13 -4.49 3.41
C ILE A 46 3.30 -3.87 4.17
N ASN A 47 3.26 -3.91 5.51
CA ASN A 47 4.41 -3.48 6.29
C ASN A 47 5.46 -4.59 6.37
N VAL A 48 6.71 -4.22 6.18
CA VAL A 48 7.81 -5.16 5.97
C VAL A 48 9.02 -4.87 6.87
N ALA A 49 9.87 -5.87 7.04
CA ALA A 49 11.16 -5.74 7.73
C ALA A 49 12.15 -6.79 7.22
N SER A 50 13.43 -6.45 7.18
CA SER A 50 14.48 -7.30 6.59
C SER A 50 14.94 -8.44 7.51
N GLN A 51 14.78 -8.32 8.83
CA GLN A 51 15.21 -9.32 9.82
C GLN A 51 14.05 -10.15 10.41
N CYS A 52 12.93 -10.22 9.72
CA CYS A 52 11.75 -10.95 10.16
C CYS A 52 11.78 -12.42 9.71
N GLY A 53 11.27 -13.33 10.53
CA GLY A 53 11.09 -14.74 10.15
C GLY A 53 10.09 -14.95 9.00
N PHE A 54 9.29 -13.94 8.65
CA PHE A 54 8.34 -13.96 7.52
C PHE A 54 8.89 -13.36 6.22
N THR A 55 10.19 -13.05 6.13
CA THR A 55 10.80 -12.40 4.94
C THR A 55 10.57 -13.16 3.64
N LYS A 56 10.32 -14.48 3.69
CA LYS A 56 9.92 -15.25 2.51
C LYS A 56 8.63 -14.71 1.85
N GLN A 57 7.80 -14.00 2.59
CA GLN A 57 6.61 -13.37 2.03
C GLN A 57 6.93 -12.20 1.08
N TYR A 58 8.14 -11.65 1.08
CA TYR A 58 8.58 -10.73 0.02
C TYR A 58 8.50 -11.37 -1.36
N GLU A 59 9.02 -12.59 -1.49
CA GLU A 59 9.00 -13.34 -2.74
C GLU A 59 7.55 -13.63 -3.20
N ASP A 60 6.69 -14.03 -2.27
CA ASP A 60 5.29 -14.31 -2.59
C ASP A 60 4.52 -13.03 -2.96
N MET A 61 4.82 -11.89 -2.33
CA MET A 61 4.26 -10.60 -2.73
C MET A 61 4.77 -10.13 -4.09
N GLN A 62 6.03 -10.39 -4.43
CA GLN A 62 6.56 -10.11 -5.77
C GLN A 62 5.81 -10.91 -6.84
N LYS A 63 5.51 -12.18 -6.58
CA LYS A 63 4.68 -13.00 -7.48
C LYS A 63 3.26 -12.44 -7.65
N ILE A 64 2.65 -11.94 -6.57
CA ILE A 64 1.34 -11.24 -6.65
C ILE A 64 1.47 -9.97 -7.52
N TRP A 65 2.50 -9.17 -7.30
CA TRP A 65 2.77 -7.98 -8.11
C TRP A 65 2.89 -8.31 -9.59
N GLU A 66 3.72 -9.28 -9.94
CA GLU A 66 3.92 -9.72 -11.33
C GLU A 66 2.64 -10.25 -11.98
N ALA A 67 1.84 -11.01 -11.23
CA ALA A 67 0.61 -11.61 -11.74
C ALA A 67 -0.53 -10.62 -11.95
N TYR A 68 -0.62 -9.55 -11.15
CA TYR A 68 -1.81 -8.70 -11.10
C TYR A 68 -1.56 -7.22 -11.45
N GLN A 69 -0.32 -6.75 -11.58
CA GLN A 69 -0.05 -5.34 -11.88
C GLN A 69 -0.73 -4.85 -13.17
N GLU A 70 -0.74 -5.65 -14.21
CA GLU A 70 -1.40 -5.33 -15.49
C GLU A 70 -2.93 -5.27 -15.38
N GLN A 71 -3.50 -5.87 -14.34
CA GLN A 71 -4.91 -5.82 -14.02
C GLN A 71 -5.29 -4.66 -13.11
N GLY A 72 -4.35 -3.78 -12.78
CA GLY A 72 -4.57 -2.61 -11.93
C GLY A 72 -4.46 -2.90 -10.43
N VAL A 73 -3.66 -3.88 -10.03
CA VAL A 73 -3.30 -4.12 -8.62
C VAL A 73 -1.91 -3.55 -8.35
N ILE A 74 -1.83 -2.69 -7.35
CA ILE A 74 -0.58 -2.09 -6.88
C ILE A 74 -0.21 -2.74 -5.55
N VAL A 75 1.04 -3.15 -5.41
CA VAL A 75 1.63 -3.57 -4.13
C VAL A 75 2.52 -2.44 -3.63
N LEU A 76 2.36 -2.03 -2.38
CA LEU A 76 3.17 -1.03 -1.71
C LEU A 76 3.79 -1.63 -0.46
N GLY A 77 5.11 -1.78 -0.45
CA GLY A 77 5.88 -2.21 0.72
C GLY A 77 6.20 -1.02 1.63
N VAL A 78 5.94 -1.17 2.92
CA VAL A 78 6.17 -0.13 3.94
C VAL A 78 7.13 -0.65 5.00
N PRO A 79 8.44 -0.37 4.89
CA PRO A 79 9.40 -0.77 5.92
C PRO A 79 9.09 -0.11 7.26
N THR A 80 9.22 -0.89 8.35
CA THR A 80 9.04 -0.38 9.70
C THR A 80 9.94 -1.07 10.71
N ASN A 81 10.45 -0.31 11.68
CA ASN A 81 11.17 -0.86 12.83
C ASN A 81 10.30 -0.96 14.10
N ASP A 82 9.00 -0.80 13.99
CA ASP A 82 8.09 -0.84 15.15
C ASP A 82 8.07 -2.19 15.89
N PHE A 83 8.62 -3.22 15.25
CA PHE A 83 8.76 -4.57 15.80
C PHE A 83 10.23 -4.97 16.04
N ASN A 84 11.15 -3.99 16.02
CA ASN A 84 12.59 -4.17 16.22
C ASN A 84 13.25 -5.17 15.26
N GLN A 85 12.79 -5.21 14.01
CA GLN A 85 13.29 -6.12 12.97
C GLN A 85 13.73 -5.41 11.67
N GLU A 86 13.81 -4.06 11.69
CA GLU A 86 14.31 -3.26 10.59
C GLU A 86 15.28 -2.18 11.07
N PRO A 87 16.50 -2.57 11.49
CA PRO A 87 17.49 -1.60 11.97
C PRO A 87 18.12 -0.77 10.85
N GLU A 88 18.00 -1.23 9.60
CA GLU A 88 18.70 -0.67 8.43
C GLU A 88 18.15 0.69 7.99
N ASN A 89 18.99 1.45 7.27
CA ASN A 89 18.57 2.66 6.57
C ASN A 89 17.86 2.33 5.24
N ASN A 90 17.22 3.33 4.64
CA ASN A 90 16.43 3.14 3.42
C ASN A 90 17.25 2.54 2.24
N ASN A 91 18.51 2.96 2.07
CA ASN A 91 19.36 2.44 1.00
C ASN A 91 19.68 0.95 1.19
N ASN A 92 19.98 0.54 2.41
CA ASN A 92 20.25 -0.85 2.74
C ASN A 92 19.00 -1.72 2.64
N ILE A 93 17.83 -1.22 3.04
CA ILE A 93 16.54 -1.89 2.87
C ILE A 93 16.26 -2.13 1.39
N LYS A 94 16.40 -1.09 0.56
CA LYS A 94 16.21 -1.21 -0.89
C LYS A 94 17.12 -2.28 -1.48
N LYS A 95 18.43 -2.19 -1.20
CA LYS A 95 19.42 -3.15 -1.68
C LYS A 95 19.10 -4.58 -1.22
N PHE A 96 18.70 -4.76 0.04
CA PHE A 96 18.30 -6.05 0.59
C PHE A 96 17.12 -6.66 -0.19
N CYS A 97 16.06 -5.88 -0.42
CA CYS A 97 14.87 -6.33 -1.13
C CYS A 97 15.16 -6.67 -2.59
N GLU A 98 15.91 -5.84 -3.29
CA GLU A 98 16.27 -6.05 -4.69
C GLU A 98 17.20 -7.28 -4.85
N THR A 99 18.23 -7.38 -4.00
CA THR A 99 19.26 -8.44 -4.13
C THR A 99 18.72 -9.81 -3.72
N ASN A 100 17.94 -9.89 -2.64
CA ASN A 100 17.53 -11.18 -2.09
C ASN A 100 16.20 -11.71 -2.67
N PHE A 101 15.32 -10.80 -3.11
CA PHE A 101 13.96 -11.16 -3.52
C PHE A 101 13.55 -10.60 -4.89
N GLY A 102 14.42 -9.83 -5.55
CA GLY A 102 14.10 -9.23 -6.84
C GLY A 102 12.89 -8.30 -6.81
N ILE A 103 12.69 -7.58 -5.70
CA ILE A 103 11.53 -6.72 -5.51
C ILE A 103 11.51 -5.59 -6.53
N THR A 104 10.40 -5.46 -7.25
CA THR A 104 10.14 -4.39 -8.22
C THR A 104 8.89 -3.58 -7.91
N PHE A 105 8.08 -4.00 -6.96
CA PHE A 105 6.94 -3.19 -6.52
C PHE A 105 7.39 -1.96 -5.72
N PRO A 106 6.61 -0.86 -5.74
CA PRO A 106 6.91 0.36 -4.99
C PRO A 106 7.13 0.11 -3.49
N MET A 107 8.11 0.78 -2.93
CA MET A 107 8.39 0.79 -1.49
C MET A 107 8.46 2.21 -0.96
N THR A 108 8.02 2.41 0.26
CA THR A 108 8.18 3.68 0.98
C THR A 108 9.51 3.73 1.73
N GLU A 109 9.91 4.91 2.18
CA GLU A 109 10.90 5.02 3.25
C GLU A 109 10.38 4.35 4.54
N LYS A 110 11.29 4.06 5.46
CA LYS A 110 10.95 3.47 6.76
C LYS A 110 10.12 4.43 7.60
N VAL A 111 8.95 3.98 8.07
CA VAL A 111 8.01 4.77 8.88
C VAL A 111 7.47 3.97 10.05
N SER A 112 6.85 4.65 11.01
CA SER A 112 6.05 4.00 12.04
C SER A 112 4.67 3.61 11.49
N VAL A 113 4.18 2.43 11.84
CA VAL A 113 2.91 1.87 11.36
C VAL A 113 1.86 1.71 12.45
N LYS A 114 2.22 1.99 13.70
CA LYS A 114 1.33 1.88 14.87
C LYS A 114 1.62 2.95 15.92
N GLY A 115 0.68 3.14 16.85
CA GLY A 115 0.82 4.10 17.96
C GLY A 115 0.65 5.56 17.53
N GLU A 116 1.05 6.47 18.42
CA GLU A 116 0.86 7.92 18.22
C GLU A 116 1.67 8.47 17.04
N ASN A 117 2.83 7.90 16.78
CA ASN A 117 3.72 8.31 15.69
C ASN A 117 3.44 7.58 14.36
N ALA A 118 2.36 6.80 14.27
CA ALA A 118 2.01 6.11 13.05
C ALA A 118 1.83 7.09 11.88
N HIS A 119 2.33 6.68 10.71
CA HIS A 119 2.11 7.44 9.48
C HIS A 119 0.62 7.74 9.27
N PRO A 120 0.23 8.90 8.71
CA PRO A 120 -1.17 9.29 8.50
C PRO A 120 -2.03 8.23 7.80
N PHE A 121 -1.46 7.45 6.90
CA PHE A 121 -2.14 6.32 6.26
C PHE A 121 -2.70 5.33 7.30
N TYR A 122 -1.90 4.91 8.28
CA TYR A 122 -2.33 3.95 9.30
C TYR A 122 -3.33 4.55 10.28
N LYS A 123 -3.22 5.84 10.59
CA LYS A 123 -4.24 6.57 11.37
C LYS A 123 -5.57 6.65 10.63
N TRP A 124 -5.52 6.94 9.34
CA TRP A 124 -6.69 6.92 8.46
C TRP A 124 -7.33 5.52 8.41
N ALA A 125 -6.54 4.47 8.23
CA ALA A 125 -7.02 3.10 8.18
C ALA A 125 -7.73 2.70 9.48
N LEU A 126 -7.13 3.01 10.62
CA LEU A 126 -7.73 2.76 11.95
C LEU A 126 -9.09 3.49 12.10
N LYS A 127 -9.13 4.77 11.73
CA LYS A 127 -10.36 5.59 11.82
C LYS A 127 -11.49 5.07 10.95
N ASN A 128 -11.19 4.58 9.75
CA ASN A 128 -12.20 4.23 8.75
C ASN A 128 -12.58 2.74 8.74
N HIS A 129 -11.74 1.86 9.29
CA HIS A 129 -12.00 0.42 9.26
C HIS A 129 -11.78 -0.29 10.61
N GLY A 130 -11.22 0.41 11.58
CA GLY A 130 -11.07 -0.09 12.95
C GLY A 130 -9.78 -0.89 13.19
N LYS A 131 -9.74 -1.56 14.34
CA LYS A 131 -8.52 -2.17 14.91
C LYS A 131 -7.89 -3.29 14.07
N SER A 132 -8.62 -3.89 13.15
CA SER A 132 -8.08 -4.92 12.25
C SER A 132 -7.00 -4.38 11.30
N THR A 133 -6.94 -3.06 11.11
CA THR A 133 -5.92 -2.40 10.30
C THR A 133 -4.61 -2.13 11.02
N ILE A 134 -4.57 -2.26 12.34
CA ILE A 134 -3.35 -2.05 13.12
C ILE A 134 -2.43 -3.26 12.95
N PRO A 135 -1.23 -3.10 12.37
CA PRO A 135 -0.27 -4.18 12.30
C PRO A 135 0.12 -4.66 13.70
N LYS A 136 -0.04 -5.96 13.95
CA LYS A 136 0.43 -6.61 15.18
C LYS A 136 1.81 -7.20 15.02
N TRP A 137 2.25 -7.36 13.80
CA TRP A 137 3.56 -7.85 13.40
C TRP A 137 3.89 -7.41 11.98
N ASN A 138 5.11 -7.70 11.51
CA ASN A 138 5.50 -7.47 10.11
C ASN A 138 4.68 -8.34 9.15
N PHE A 139 4.57 -7.91 7.90
CA PHE A 139 3.80 -8.58 6.83
C PHE A 139 2.29 -8.65 7.08
N HIS A 140 1.75 -7.69 7.81
CA HIS A 140 0.32 -7.41 7.85
C HIS A 140 -0.11 -6.73 6.54
N LYS A 141 -1.26 -7.10 5.99
CA LYS A 141 -1.73 -6.62 4.69
C LYS A 141 -3.06 -5.88 4.84
N ILE A 142 -3.18 -4.76 4.14
CA ILE A 142 -4.41 -3.99 4.01
C ILE A 142 -4.72 -3.88 2.52
N ILE A 143 -5.89 -4.37 2.10
CA ILE A 143 -6.36 -4.27 0.71
C ILE A 143 -7.35 -3.10 0.62
N ILE A 144 -7.07 -2.16 -0.26
CA ILE A 144 -7.93 -1.02 -0.58
C ILE A 144 -8.52 -1.25 -1.96
N GLY A 145 -9.86 -1.17 -2.05
CA GLY A 145 -10.61 -1.35 -3.27
C GLY A 145 -10.51 -0.17 -4.23
N LYS A 146 -11.03 -0.35 -5.42
CA LYS A 146 -11.09 0.70 -6.48
C LYS A 146 -11.82 1.97 -6.03
N ASP A 147 -12.74 1.84 -5.08
CA ASP A 147 -13.51 2.93 -4.47
C ASP A 147 -12.75 3.69 -3.36
N GLY A 148 -11.52 3.29 -3.06
CA GLY A 148 -10.69 3.87 -2.00
C GLY A 148 -11.06 3.44 -0.59
N LYS A 149 -11.95 2.47 -0.44
CA LYS A 149 -12.31 1.90 0.87
C LYS A 149 -11.48 0.65 1.15
N ILE A 150 -11.21 0.39 2.43
CA ILE A 150 -10.55 -0.85 2.84
C ILE A 150 -11.51 -2.02 2.60
N ALA A 151 -11.10 -2.94 1.73
CA ALA A 151 -11.86 -4.13 1.38
C ALA A 151 -11.62 -5.28 2.36
N GLU A 152 -10.36 -5.50 2.74
CA GLU A 152 -10.00 -6.59 3.65
C GLU A 152 -8.63 -6.36 4.32
N THR A 153 -8.40 -7.01 5.44
CA THR A 153 -7.10 -7.01 6.14
C THR A 153 -6.67 -8.44 6.45
N PHE A 154 -5.36 -8.68 6.41
CA PHE A 154 -4.77 -9.98 6.74
C PHE A 154 -3.59 -9.81 7.68
N THR A 155 -3.52 -10.66 8.69
CA THR A 155 -2.37 -10.71 9.58
C THR A 155 -1.15 -11.33 8.89
N SER A 156 -0.02 -11.30 9.57
CA SER A 156 1.26 -11.90 9.12
C SER A 156 1.14 -13.39 8.74
N ILE A 157 0.22 -14.10 9.40
CA ILE A 157 0.03 -15.55 9.22
C ILE A 157 -0.52 -15.90 7.84
N THR A 158 -1.32 -15.01 7.23
CA THR A 158 -1.87 -15.26 5.89
C THR A 158 -0.79 -15.04 4.84
N ASN A 159 -0.31 -16.11 4.25
CA ASN A 159 0.68 -16.05 3.19
C ASN A 159 0.06 -15.46 1.91
N PRO A 160 0.75 -14.57 1.18
CA PRO A 160 0.26 -14.03 -0.09
C PRO A 160 0.02 -15.09 -1.17
N SER A 161 0.73 -16.22 -1.13
CA SER A 161 0.50 -17.34 -2.06
C SER A 161 -0.77 -18.14 -1.77
N SER A 162 -1.43 -17.92 -0.62
CA SER A 162 -2.63 -18.65 -0.23
C SER A 162 -3.81 -18.33 -1.14
N LYS A 163 -4.67 -19.35 -1.34
CA LYS A 163 -5.93 -19.19 -2.09
C LYS A 163 -6.81 -18.09 -1.46
N LYS A 164 -6.83 -18.00 -0.13
CA LYS A 164 -7.60 -17.00 0.61
C LYS A 164 -7.20 -15.58 0.21
N PHE A 165 -5.90 -15.29 0.17
CA PHE A 165 -5.40 -13.97 -0.18
C PHE A 165 -5.68 -13.63 -1.66
N ARG A 166 -5.41 -14.55 -2.58
CA ARG A 166 -5.70 -14.36 -4.01
C ARG A 166 -7.20 -14.16 -4.27
N ASN A 167 -8.06 -14.92 -3.63
CA ASN A 167 -9.51 -14.74 -3.76
C ASN A 167 -9.96 -13.36 -3.32
N ALA A 168 -9.36 -12.78 -2.28
CA ALA A 168 -9.67 -11.40 -1.84
C ALA A 168 -9.28 -10.37 -2.91
N ILE A 169 -8.13 -10.54 -3.57
CA ILE A 169 -7.69 -9.67 -4.69
C ILE A 169 -8.68 -9.79 -5.85
N GLU A 170 -9.02 -11.00 -6.26
CA GLU A 170 -9.93 -11.25 -7.38
C GLU A 170 -11.34 -10.74 -7.11
N LYS A 171 -11.81 -10.83 -5.86
CA LYS A 171 -13.09 -10.24 -5.43
C LYS A 171 -13.06 -8.71 -5.53
N ALA A 172 -11.96 -8.09 -5.13
CA ALA A 172 -11.80 -6.64 -5.21
C ALA A 172 -11.68 -6.12 -6.65
N LEU A 173 -11.21 -6.96 -7.59
CA LEU A 173 -11.11 -6.62 -9.00
C LEU A 173 -12.45 -6.62 -9.74
N LYS A 174 -13.46 -7.37 -9.26
CA LYS A 174 -14.81 -7.42 -9.82
C LYS A 174 -15.59 -6.14 -9.57
#